data_8c9863e5d8533c6e78a296e0a6dd0955
#
_entry.id   8c9863e5d8533c6e78a296e0a6dd0955
#
_cell.length_a   1.000
_cell.length_b   1.000
_cell.length_c   1.000
_cell.angle_alpha   90.00
_cell.angle_beta   90.00
_cell.angle_gamma   90.00
#
_symmetry.space_group_name_H-M   'P 1'
#
loop_
_entity.id
_entity.type
_entity.pdbx_description
1 polymer ?
#
loop_
_entity_poly.entity_id
_entity_poly.type
_entity_poly.pdbx_seq_one_letter_code
_entity_poly.pdbx_strand_id
1 'polypeptide(L)'
;MSGDRYLITDQNACYFLTFTVVDWVDVFIRPVYKQIQIIVDSLNFCIEKKGLVVFGWCLMTNHLHIVAEAKEGHKLSHIIRDFKKFTARS
;
A
#
# COMPACT_ATOMS: atom_id res chain seq x y z
N MET A 1 -1.31 -9.43 -12.10
CA MET A 1 -0.76 -9.04 -10.99
C MET A 1 -0.96 -9.93 -9.82
N SER A 2 0.04 -10.59 -9.46
CA SER A 2 -0.12 -11.71 -8.59
C SER A 2 -0.39 -11.33 -7.14
N GLY A 3 0.56 -10.95 -6.40
CA GLY A 3 0.43 -10.79 -4.98
C GLY A 3 -0.61 -9.80 -4.50
N ASP A 4 -1.21 -9.06 -5.41
CA ASP A 4 -2.17 -8.07 -5.01
C ASP A 4 -3.56 -8.34 -5.56
N ARG A 5 -3.87 -9.60 -5.76
CA ARG A 5 -5.22 -9.98 -6.14
C ARG A 5 -6.06 -10.10 -4.89
N TYR A 6 -6.45 -8.98 -4.36
CA TYR A 6 -7.30 -8.95 -3.17
C TYR A 6 -8.75 -9.00 -3.58
N LEU A 7 -9.51 -9.85 -2.91
CA LEU A 7 -10.94 -9.88 -3.14
C LEU A 7 -11.58 -8.84 -2.24
N ILE A 8 -11.66 -7.63 -2.76
CA ILE A 8 -12.24 -6.53 -2.01
C ILE A 8 -13.72 -6.43 -2.39
N THR A 9 -14.57 -7.06 -1.58
CA THR A 9 -16.01 -7.04 -1.81
C THR A 9 -16.67 -5.83 -1.17
N ASP A 10 -16.13 -5.35 -0.06
CA ASP A 10 -16.61 -4.13 0.61
C ASP A 10 -15.47 -3.12 0.59
N GLN A 11 -15.62 -2.08 -0.21
CA GLN A 11 -14.56 -1.10 -0.40
C GLN A 11 -14.27 -0.28 0.86
N ASN A 12 -15.15 -0.30 1.84
CA ASN A 12 -14.98 0.48 3.07
C ASN A 12 -14.72 -0.39 4.29
N ALA A 13 -14.51 -1.69 4.11
CA ALA A 13 -14.12 -2.56 5.20
C ALA A 13 -12.62 -2.45 5.45
N CYS A 14 -12.21 -2.89 6.64
CA CYS A 14 -10.80 -2.93 7.01
C CYS A 14 -10.17 -4.22 6.46
N TYR A 15 -9.02 -4.09 5.82
CA TYR A 15 -8.33 -5.23 5.22
C TYR A 15 -6.88 -5.30 5.67
N PHE A 16 -6.39 -6.53 5.75
CA PHE A 16 -4.98 -6.80 5.94
C PHE A 16 -4.37 -7.05 4.57
N LEU A 17 -3.55 -6.12 4.11
CA LEU A 17 -2.99 -6.14 2.77
C LEU A 17 -1.54 -6.58 2.80
N THR A 18 -1.13 -7.35 1.80
CA THR A 18 0.26 -7.81 1.69
C THR A 18 0.79 -7.49 0.30
N PHE A 19 1.94 -6.83 0.24
CA PHE A 19 2.64 -6.53 -1.00
C PHE A 19 3.97 -7.28 -0.97
N THR A 20 4.29 -8.01 -2.03
CA THR A 20 5.48 -8.84 -2.08
C THR A 20 6.51 -8.26 -3.04
N VAL A 21 7.73 -8.79 -2.97
CA VAL A 21 8.81 -8.34 -3.86
C VAL A 21 8.45 -8.55 -5.32
N VAL A 22 7.66 -9.58 -5.63
CA VAL A 22 7.26 -9.87 -7.01
C VAL A 22 6.45 -8.69 -7.58
N ASP A 23 5.61 -8.10 -6.77
CA ASP A 23 4.79 -6.98 -7.19
C ASP A 23 5.53 -5.66 -7.13
N TRP A 24 6.57 -5.58 -6.32
CA TRP A 24 7.17 -4.32 -5.90
C TRP A 24 8.68 -4.35 -5.97
N VAL A 25 9.22 -4.99 -7.01
CA VAL A 25 10.67 -5.20 -7.11
C VAL A 25 11.43 -3.87 -7.07
N ASP A 26 10.88 -2.84 -7.71
CA ASP A 26 11.57 -1.53 -7.75
C ASP A 26 11.76 -0.91 -6.38
N VAL A 27 10.87 -1.23 -5.44
CA VAL A 27 11.01 -0.74 -4.07
C VAL A 27 11.99 -1.60 -3.30
N PHE A 28 11.85 -2.92 -3.42
CA PHE A 28 12.61 -3.85 -2.57
C PHE A 28 14.09 -3.96 -2.95
N ILE A 29 14.50 -3.50 -4.12
CA ILE A 29 15.93 -3.46 -4.47
C ILE A 29 16.65 -2.27 -3.83
N ARG A 30 15.93 -1.35 -3.22
CA ARG A 30 16.54 -0.18 -2.60
C ARG A 30 16.97 -0.49 -1.18
N PRO A 31 17.93 0.29 -0.61
CA PRO A 31 18.28 0.14 0.81
C PRO A 31 17.05 0.29 1.70
N VAL A 32 17.08 -0.36 2.86
CA VAL A 32 15.93 -0.40 3.75
C VAL A 32 15.45 0.99 4.14
N TYR A 33 16.37 1.92 4.43
CA TYR A 33 15.96 3.26 4.83
C TYR A 33 15.21 3.98 3.69
N LYS A 34 15.59 3.69 2.46
CA LYS A 34 14.94 4.26 1.29
C LYS A 34 13.56 3.65 1.11
N GLN A 35 13.45 2.35 1.33
CA GLN A 35 12.16 1.66 1.27
C GLN A 35 11.19 2.27 2.27
N ILE A 36 11.64 2.48 3.50
CA ILE A 36 10.82 3.06 4.55
C ILE A 36 10.35 4.46 4.16
N GLN A 37 11.27 5.28 3.64
CA GLN A 37 10.94 6.63 3.23
C GLN A 37 9.88 6.64 2.13
N ILE A 38 10.05 5.80 1.12
CA ILE A 38 9.10 5.70 0.01
C ILE A 38 7.73 5.29 0.52
N ILE A 39 7.70 4.28 1.40
CA ILE A 39 6.44 3.77 1.95
C ILE A 39 5.73 4.84 2.77
N VAL A 40 6.46 5.52 3.66
CA VAL A 40 5.87 6.55 4.52
C VAL A 40 5.33 7.71 3.70
N ASP A 41 6.11 8.17 2.71
CA ASP A 41 5.67 9.27 1.86
C ASP A 41 4.42 8.89 1.08
N SER A 42 4.39 7.67 0.56
CA SER A 42 3.26 7.19 -0.23
C SER A 42 2.02 7.01 0.62
N LEU A 43 2.18 6.45 1.83
CA LEU A 43 1.06 6.30 2.75
C LEU A 43 0.49 7.65 3.15
N ASN A 44 1.37 8.61 3.47
CA ASN A 44 0.91 9.96 3.84
C ASN A 44 0.14 10.60 2.69
N PHE A 45 0.61 10.44 1.46
CA PHE A 45 -0.09 10.96 0.30
C PHE A 45 -1.49 10.35 0.19
N CYS A 46 -1.59 9.04 0.34
CA CYS A 46 -2.88 8.36 0.23
C CYS A 46 -3.80 8.74 1.38
N ILE A 47 -3.26 8.92 2.58
CA ILE A 47 -4.05 9.34 3.74
C ILE A 47 -4.63 10.74 3.51
N GLU A 48 -3.82 11.65 3.02
CA GLU A 48 -4.24 13.04 2.86
C GLU A 48 -5.11 13.26 1.62
N LYS A 49 -4.80 12.57 0.52
CA LYS A 49 -5.41 12.88 -0.77
C LYS A 49 -6.38 11.83 -1.28
N LYS A 50 -6.32 10.62 -0.77
CA LYS A 50 -7.10 9.51 -1.34
C LYS A 50 -8.10 8.91 -0.36
N GLY A 51 -8.14 9.39 0.86
CA GLY A 51 -9.09 8.88 1.85
C GLY A 51 -8.69 7.56 2.47
N LEU A 52 -7.40 7.27 2.55
CA LEU A 52 -6.91 6.06 3.20
C LEU A 52 -6.82 6.25 4.70
N VAL A 53 -7.21 5.23 5.46
CA VAL A 53 -7.02 5.18 6.91
C VAL A 53 -6.11 3.98 7.20
N VAL A 54 -4.96 4.22 7.79
CA VAL A 54 -3.97 3.17 8.08
C VAL A 54 -3.96 2.92 9.57
N PHE A 55 -4.18 1.66 9.98
CA PHE A 55 -4.15 1.26 11.38
C PHE A 55 -2.78 0.77 11.80
N GLY A 56 -1.99 0.30 10.86
CA GLY A 56 -0.63 -0.13 11.12
C GLY A 56 0.00 -0.71 9.88
N TRP A 57 1.32 -0.81 9.89
CA TRP A 57 2.04 -1.44 8.80
C TRP A 57 3.36 -2.01 9.33
N CYS A 58 3.88 -2.98 8.60
CA CYS A 58 5.13 -3.65 8.98
C CYS A 58 5.89 -4.02 7.72
N LEU A 59 7.13 -3.58 7.63
CA LEU A 59 8.00 -3.90 6.50
C LEU A 59 8.86 -5.09 6.84
N MET A 60 8.72 -6.16 6.07
CA MET A 60 9.55 -7.35 6.17
C MET A 60 10.61 -7.32 5.08
N THR A 61 11.51 -8.32 5.09
CA THR A 61 12.62 -8.35 4.15
C THR A 61 12.17 -8.30 2.68
N ASN A 62 11.08 -8.99 2.36
CA ASN A 62 10.61 -9.10 0.99
C ASN A 62 9.12 -8.89 0.84
N HIS A 63 8.46 -8.31 1.84
CA HIS A 63 7.05 -7.95 1.70
C HIS A 63 6.66 -6.93 2.76
N LEU A 64 5.55 -6.26 2.46
CA LEU A 64 5.00 -5.20 3.29
C LEU A 64 3.58 -5.59 3.68
N HIS A 65 3.26 -5.47 4.97
CA HIS A 65 1.92 -5.70 5.48
C HIS A 65 1.32 -4.37 5.91
N ILE A 66 0.08 -4.12 5.51
CA ILE A 66 -0.65 -2.91 5.87
C ILE A 66 -2.05 -3.30 6.30
N VAL A 67 -2.50 -2.74 7.42
CA VAL A 67 -3.89 -2.86 7.85
C VAL A 67 -4.55 -1.51 7.62
N ALA A 68 -5.51 -1.46 6.71
CA ALA A 68 -6.07 -0.19 6.27
C ALA A 68 -7.50 -0.34 5.79
N GLU A 69 -8.17 0.81 5.69
CA GLU A 69 -9.50 0.88 5.10
C GLU A 69 -9.62 2.19 4.33
N ALA A 70 -10.64 2.29 3.49
CA ALA A 70 -10.95 3.50 2.77
C ALA A 70 -12.10 4.22 3.47
N LYS A 71 -12.02 5.55 3.52
CA LYS A 71 -13.11 6.36 4.04
C LYS A 71 -14.33 6.24 3.13
N GLU A 72 -15.49 6.54 3.68
CA GLU A 72 -16.74 6.53 2.93
C GLU A 72 -16.59 7.44 1.70
N GLY A 73 -17.09 6.95 0.55
CA GLY A 73 -16.96 7.69 -0.70
C GLY A 73 -15.70 7.39 -1.47
N HIS A 74 -14.77 6.61 -0.90
CA HIS A 74 -13.54 6.20 -1.57
C HIS A 74 -13.53 4.69 -1.75
N LYS A 75 -12.76 4.21 -2.73
CA LYS A 75 -12.65 2.78 -3.00
C LYS A 75 -11.24 2.31 -2.67
N LEU A 76 -11.14 1.34 -1.79
CA LEU A 76 -9.85 0.82 -1.35
C LEU A 76 -9.03 0.27 -2.52
N SER A 77 -9.69 -0.41 -3.47
CA SER A 77 -8.99 -0.95 -4.64
C SER A 77 -8.32 0.15 -5.46
N HIS A 78 -8.96 1.30 -5.59
CA HIS A 78 -8.37 2.45 -6.31
C HIS A 78 -7.19 3.04 -5.53
N ILE A 79 -7.31 3.11 -4.21
CA ILE A 79 -6.24 3.63 -3.37
C ILE A 79 -5.02 2.74 -3.45
N ILE A 80 -5.20 1.42 -3.40
CA ILE A 80 -4.11 0.46 -3.52
C ILE A 80 -3.41 0.62 -4.86
N ARG A 81 -4.17 0.76 -5.93
CA ARG A 81 -3.62 0.97 -7.27
C ARG A 81 -2.75 2.22 -7.30
N ASP A 82 -3.26 3.31 -6.75
CA ASP A 82 -2.54 4.58 -6.75
C ASP A 82 -1.30 4.52 -5.86
N PHE A 83 -1.40 3.83 -4.72
CA PHE A 83 -0.28 3.63 -3.83
C PHE A 83 0.86 2.91 -4.56
N LYS A 84 0.55 1.86 -5.29
CA LYS A 84 1.55 1.12 -6.05
C LYS A 84 2.19 1.98 -7.13
N LYS A 85 1.39 2.77 -7.84
CA LYS A 85 1.92 3.67 -8.86
C LYS A 85 2.83 4.73 -8.25
N PHE A 86 2.42 5.29 -7.13
CA PHE A 86 3.21 6.33 -6.47
C PHE A 86 4.57 5.78 -6.03
N THR A 87 4.60 4.62 -5.40
CA THR A 87 5.83 4.02 -4.92
C THR A 87 6.77 3.62 -6.06
N ALA A 88 6.21 3.14 -7.18
CA ALA A 88 7.02 2.70 -8.31
C ALA A 88 7.73 3.87 -8.98
N ARG A 89 7.26 5.10 -8.79
CA ARG A 89 7.88 6.29 -9.38
C ARG A 89 8.87 6.98 -8.45
N SER A 90 9.00 6.50 -7.25
CA SER A 90 9.88 7.13 -6.26
C SER A 90 11.37 6.67 -6.38
#